data_70306d0d73d4d887704f96140733cfcb
#
_entry.id   70306d0d73d4d887704f96140733cfcb
#
_cell.length_a   1.000
_cell.length_b   1.000
_cell.length_c   1.000
_cell.angle_alpha   90.00
_cell.angle_beta   90.00
_cell.angle_gamma   90.00
#
_symmetry.space_group_name_H-M   'P 1'
#
loop_
_entity.id
_entity.type
_entity.pdbx_description
1 polymer ?
#
loop_
_entity_poly.entity_id
_entity_poly.type
_entity_poly.pdbx_seq_one_letter_code
_entity_poly.pdbx_strand_id
1 'polypeptide(L)'
;MDTKVVAAAKWSLITEVLAKLITPVTNIILAHILAPTAFGILATIMMVISFAEMLADAGFQKFLVQYEFESEDEKQKNVSVAFISNIVLAIVLWLIIIIWRDELAILVGNEGLGFPLAVMGAMLPLGAFSSIQMAMYRRSFNFKFLLSIRMITIITPLFISIPMALAGFDYWSLIAGLLAAHLFTAIALCVRQEKLISIYFSSNVFRKMFSFSAWSLAEAFSIWLTAWVDTFIISHFLDAYYLGLYKMPTAIVTTVMAIATSSMAPVLFSALSRHQHNQVEFEKTFLTFQRYMALFLVPLGVGMFVYQDFIVEILLGPQWKLAGIVLGSWALSSSLVTAISYLISEAFRAKGMPNISFLAQMAHLFVLIPVIYVCVQYDFTTFVYARSIVRVQMIAVLLYLLAIYVGMNAWLVIRNIKSYIIASAVVGTGSYVLLHLHNSMIWTIFCICISLILYLVVLYLFPTERIILTKIWESVLLRLKRS
;
A
#
# COMPACT_ATOMS: atom_id res chain seq x y z
N MET A 1 -0.08 -13.00 28.40
CA MET A 1 0.44 -12.14 27.32
C MET A 1 1.17 -10.98 27.99
N ASP A 2 2.40 -10.70 27.62
CA ASP A 2 3.19 -9.65 28.26
C ASP A 2 2.48 -8.29 28.07
N THR A 3 2.30 -7.54 29.16
CA THR A 3 1.61 -6.25 29.17
C THR A 3 2.25 -5.25 28.18
N LYS A 4 3.56 -5.36 27.98
CA LYS A 4 4.30 -4.57 26.98
C LYS A 4 3.87 -4.88 25.54
N VAL A 5 3.65 -6.15 25.20
CA VAL A 5 3.22 -6.58 23.85
C VAL A 5 1.81 -6.09 23.56
N VAL A 6 0.90 -6.16 24.52
CA VAL A 6 -0.49 -5.64 24.36
C VAL A 6 -0.50 -4.12 24.18
N ALA A 7 0.29 -3.40 24.99
CA ALA A 7 0.42 -1.95 24.85
C ALA A 7 1.05 -1.57 23.50
N ALA A 8 2.07 -2.29 23.05
CA ALA A 8 2.72 -2.09 21.75
C ALA A 8 1.72 -2.28 20.58
N ALA A 9 0.93 -3.35 20.62
CA ALA A 9 -0.10 -3.63 19.62
C ALA A 9 -1.16 -2.52 19.56
N LYS A 10 -1.62 -2.01 20.71
CA LYS A 10 -2.57 -0.89 20.79
C LYS A 10 -2.00 0.38 20.12
N TRP A 11 -0.77 0.76 20.47
CA TRP A 11 -0.15 1.96 19.90
C TRP A 11 0.14 1.81 18.40
N SER A 12 0.57 0.64 17.95
CA SER A 12 0.75 0.35 16.54
C SER A 12 -0.56 0.48 15.74
N LEU A 13 -1.67 -0.04 16.29
CA LEU A 13 -2.98 0.04 15.65
C LEU A 13 -3.50 1.49 15.56
N ILE A 14 -3.33 2.28 16.62
CA ILE A 14 -3.68 3.71 16.61
C ILE A 14 -2.86 4.45 15.54
N THR A 15 -1.56 4.17 15.45
CA THR A 15 -0.67 4.77 14.44
C THR A 15 -1.16 4.49 13.02
N GLU A 16 -1.48 3.23 12.73
CA GLU A 16 -1.96 2.81 11.42
C GLU A 16 -3.28 3.48 11.03
N VAL A 17 -4.24 3.56 11.97
CA VAL A 17 -5.53 4.21 11.72
C VAL A 17 -5.34 5.70 11.44
N LEU A 18 -4.57 6.41 12.26
CA LEU A 18 -4.33 7.84 12.08
C LEU A 18 -3.59 8.14 10.77
N ALA A 19 -2.56 7.34 10.44
CA ALA A 19 -1.84 7.50 9.18
C ALA A 19 -2.74 7.29 7.95
N LYS A 20 -3.64 6.30 8.01
CA LYS A 20 -4.59 6.01 6.94
C LYS A 20 -5.71 7.04 6.79
N LEU A 21 -5.90 7.92 7.76
CA LEU A 21 -6.87 9.00 7.68
C LEU A 21 -6.21 10.33 7.28
N ILE A 22 -5.12 10.71 7.92
CA ILE A 22 -4.49 12.03 7.73
C ILE A 22 -3.86 12.15 6.34
N THR A 23 -3.08 11.16 5.90
CA THR A 23 -2.40 11.23 4.60
C THR A 23 -3.35 11.38 3.41
N PRO A 24 -4.43 10.58 3.28
CA PRO A 24 -5.42 10.80 2.22
C PRO A 24 -6.11 12.16 2.29
N VAL A 25 -6.45 12.64 3.50
CA VAL A 25 -7.06 13.97 3.65
C VAL A 25 -6.11 15.07 3.16
N THR A 26 -4.83 15.01 3.52
CA THR A 26 -3.82 15.95 3.02
C THR A 26 -3.74 15.91 1.49
N ASN A 27 -3.70 14.72 0.90
CA ASN A 27 -3.62 14.54 -0.54
C ASN A 27 -4.89 15.02 -1.26
N ILE A 28 -6.08 14.81 -0.68
CA ILE A 28 -7.35 15.31 -1.22
C ILE A 28 -7.35 16.85 -1.22
N ILE A 29 -6.93 17.50 -0.15
CA ILE A 29 -6.84 18.96 -0.09
C ILE A 29 -5.87 19.47 -1.17
N LEU A 30 -4.69 18.85 -1.28
CA LEU A 30 -3.69 19.22 -2.28
C LEU A 30 -4.18 18.98 -3.71
N ALA A 31 -4.98 17.93 -3.96
CA ALA A 31 -5.53 17.64 -5.29
C ALA A 31 -6.55 18.70 -5.76
N HIS A 32 -7.23 19.39 -4.85
CA HIS A 32 -8.09 20.51 -5.19
C HIS A 32 -7.31 21.78 -5.56
N ILE A 33 -6.06 21.91 -5.08
CA ILE A 33 -5.21 23.09 -5.29
C ILE A 33 -4.28 22.87 -6.50
N LEU A 34 -3.72 21.67 -6.62
CA LEU A 34 -2.68 21.34 -7.58
C LEU A 34 -3.23 20.55 -8.78
N ALA A 35 -2.65 20.76 -9.96
CA ALA A 35 -2.96 19.98 -11.14
C ALA A 35 -2.43 18.53 -11.04
N PRO A 36 -3.01 17.56 -11.80
CA PRO A 36 -2.51 16.19 -11.87
C PRO A 36 -1.01 16.11 -12.20
N THR A 37 -0.49 17.00 -13.01
CA THR A 37 0.93 17.09 -13.40
C THR A 37 1.86 17.14 -12.18
N ALA A 38 1.51 17.92 -11.14
CA ALA A 38 2.33 18.03 -9.93
C ALA A 38 2.49 16.68 -9.21
N PHE A 39 1.43 15.90 -9.14
CA PHE A 39 1.46 14.55 -8.57
C PHE A 39 2.19 13.55 -9.44
N GLY A 40 2.10 13.70 -10.76
CA GLY A 40 2.87 12.90 -11.71
C GLY A 40 4.37 13.14 -11.59
N ILE A 41 4.79 14.40 -11.54
CA ILE A 41 6.18 14.79 -11.30
C ILE A 41 6.69 14.18 -9.98
N LEU A 42 5.93 14.35 -8.89
CA LEU A 42 6.30 13.74 -7.62
C LEU A 42 6.41 12.22 -7.72
N ALA A 43 5.49 11.55 -8.42
CA ALA A 43 5.52 10.09 -8.58
C ALA A 43 6.77 9.64 -9.35
N THR A 44 7.17 10.34 -10.41
CA THR A 44 8.41 10.07 -11.15
C THR A 44 9.64 10.22 -10.26
N ILE A 45 9.72 11.30 -9.50
CA ILE A 45 10.82 11.54 -8.55
C ILE A 45 10.86 10.44 -7.48
N MET A 46 9.71 10.12 -6.88
CA MET A 46 9.61 9.11 -5.82
C MET A 46 9.96 7.70 -6.31
N MET A 47 9.75 7.39 -7.57
CA MET A 47 10.19 6.13 -8.17
C MET A 47 11.71 5.99 -8.09
N VAL A 48 12.47 7.01 -8.47
CA VAL A 48 13.94 7.00 -8.41
C VAL A 48 14.41 6.97 -6.96
N ILE A 49 13.86 7.83 -6.12
CA ILE A 49 14.27 7.93 -4.70
C ILE A 49 13.97 6.63 -3.95
N SER A 50 12.78 6.04 -4.12
CA SER A 50 12.42 4.78 -3.46
C SER A 50 13.28 3.60 -3.91
N PHE A 51 13.77 3.59 -5.17
CA PHE A 51 14.76 2.61 -5.62
C PHE A 51 16.08 2.78 -4.88
N ALA A 52 16.58 4.00 -4.80
CA ALA A 52 17.80 4.30 -4.07
C ALA A 52 17.68 4.01 -2.56
N GLU A 53 16.53 4.32 -1.94
CA GLU A 53 16.24 3.96 -0.54
C GLU A 53 16.29 2.44 -0.31
N MET A 54 15.69 1.68 -1.21
CA MET A 54 15.70 0.21 -1.14
C MET A 54 17.14 -0.34 -1.18
N LEU A 55 17.99 0.22 -2.06
CA LEU A 55 19.40 -0.18 -2.15
C LEU A 55 20.17 0.26 -0.90
N ALA A 56 19.94 1.47 -0.38
CA ALA A 56 20.61 2.00 0.81
C ALA A 56 20.29 1.17 2.07
N ASP A 57 19.02 0.79 2.26
CA ASP A 57 18.62 -0.01 3.42
C ASP A 57 19.24 -1.42 3.40
N ALA A 58 19.44 -1.99 2.23
CA ALA A 58 20.05 -3.30 2.01
C ALA A 58 19.59 -4.41 2.98
N GLY A 59 18.42 -4.24 3.63
CA GLY A 59 17.85 -5.15 4.61
C GLY A 59 18.45 -5.05 6.03
N PHE A 60 19.27 -4.06 6.31
CA PHE A 60 19.90 -3.86 7.63
C PHE A 60 18.89 -3.72 8.76
N GLN A 61 17.77 -3.03 8.52
CA GLN A 61 16.70 -2.92 9.51
C GLN A 61 16.13 -4.28 9.92
N LYS A 62 15.87 -5.17 8.94
CA LYS A 62 15.35 -6.53 9.21
C LYS A 62 16.37 -7.32 10.04
N PHE A 63 17.64 -7.28 9.67
CA PHE A 63 18.70 -7.94 10.43
C PHE A 63 18.71 -7.47 11.89
N LEU A 64 18.77 -6.16 12.14
CA LEU A 64 18.85 -5.61 13.50
C LEU A 64 17.64 -5.96 14.37
N VAL A 65 16.46 -6.12 13.79
CA VAL A 65 15.24 -6.47 14.52
C VAL A 65 15.17 -7.98 14.82
N GLN A 66 15.60 -8.83 13.87
CA GLN A 66 15.42 -10.28 13.95
C GLN A 66 16.61 -11.03 14.58
N TYR A 67 17.84 -10.50 14.38
CA TYR A 67 19.03 -11.20 14.84
C TYR A 67 19.14 -11.19 16.37
N GLU A 68 19.41 -12.34 16.98
CA GLU A 68 19.69 -12.48 18.42
C GLU A 68 21.17 -12.21 18.68
N PHE A 69 21.45 -11.17 19.48
CA PHE A 69 22.81 -10.79 19.86
C PHE A 69 23.17 -11.46 21.19
N GLU A 70 24.40 -11.98 21.28
CA GLU A 70 24.92 -12.64 22.48
C GLU A 70 25.21 -11.63 23.62
N SER A 71 25.51 -10.37 23.26
CA SER A 71 25.83 -9.32 24.22
C SER A 71 25.37 -7.94 23.75
N GLU A 72 25.21 -7.00 24.69
CA GLU A 72 24.93 -5.58 24.35
C GLU A 72 26.07 -4.93 23.56
N ASP A 73 27.35 -5.35 23.79
CA ASP A 73 28.50 -4.88 23.04
C ASP A 73 28.43 -5.36 21.57
N GLU A 74 28.11 -6.64 21.33
CA GLU A 74 27.88 -7.15 19.96
C GLU A 74 26.77 -6.38 19.26
N LYS A 75 25.65 -6.18 19.95
CA LYS A 75 24.51 -5.42 19.41
C LYS A 75 24.93 -4.00 19.04
N GLN A 76 25.65 -3.29 19.91
CA GLN A 76 26.08 -1.91 19.65
C GLN A 76 27.05 -1.83 18.47
N LYS A 77 27.97 -2.78 18.32
CA LYS A 77 28.87 -2.91 17.17
C LYS A 77 28.08 -3.14 15.87
N ASN A 78 27.10 -4.02 15.88
CA ASN A 78 26.25 -4.27 14.71
C ASN A 78 25.40 -3.05 14.34
N VAL A 79 24.81 -2.36 15.31
CA VAL A 79 24.06 -1.11 15.10
C VAL A 79 24.96 -0.05 14.48
N SER A 80 26.18 0.12 14.97
CA SER A 80 27.16 1.08 14.43
C SER A 80 27.53 0.76 12.98
N VAL A 81 27.83 -0.51 12.67
CA VAL A 81 28.16 -0.93 11.29
C VAL A 81 26.95 -0.72 10.37
N ALA A 82 25.75 -1.08 10.79
CA ALA A 82 24.53 -0.87 10.01
C ALA A 82 24.28 0.61 9.74
N PHE A 83 24.42 1.46 10.76
CA PHE A 83 24.21 2.90 10.68
C PHE A 83 25.20 3.57 9.71
N ILE A 84 26.50 3.29 9.88
CA ILE A 84 27.54 3.86 9.02
C ILE A 84 27.36 3.38 7.58
N SER A 85 27.13 2.09 7.38
CA SER A 85 26.96 1.52 6.04
C SER A 85 25.74 2.11 5.33
N ASN A 86 24.60 2.24 6.04
CA ASN A 86 23.38 2.82 5.48
C ASN A 86 23.57 4.29 5.10
N ILE A 87 24.19 5.11 5.98
CA ILE A 87 24.45 6.52 5.69
C ILE A 87 25.44 6.66 4.52
N VAL A 88 26.54 5.90 4.50
CA VAL A 88 27.52 5.96 3.42
C VAL A 88 26.88 5.57 2.08
N LEU A 89 26.13 4.48 2.04
CA LEU A 89 25.39 4.08 0.84
C LEU A 89 24.39 5.14 0.40
N ALA A 90 23.61 5.71 1.33
CA ALA A 90 22.65 6.77 1.03
C ALA A 90 23.30 8.03 0.47
N ILE A 91 24.46 8.46 1.04
CA ILE A 91 25.22 9.61 0.53
C ILE A 91 25.79 9.30 -0.86
N VAL A 92 26.36 8.12 -1.07
CA VAL A 92 26.90 7.71 -2.38
C VAL A 92 25.80 7.70 -3.44
N LEU A 93 24.63 7.12 -3.13
CA LEU A 93 23.49 7.10 -4.04
C LEU A 93 22.97 8.52 -4.31
N TRP A 94 22.92 9.38 -3.31
CA TRP A 94 22.55 10.78 -3.50
C TRP A 94 23.54 11.52 -4.40
N LEU A 95 24.85 11.33 -4.20
CA LEU A 95 25.86 11.90 -5.07
C LEU A 95 25.74 11.38 -6.52
N ILE A 96 25.45 10.09 -6.70
CA ILE A 96 25.13 9.52 -8.00
C ILE A 96 23.95 10.25 -8.64
N ILE A 97 22.86 10.46 -7.88
CA ILE A 97 21.69 11.20 -8.38
C ILE A 97 22.06 12.64 -8.74
N ILE A 98 22.90 13.34 -7.96
CA ILE A 98 23.32 14.72 -8.26
C ILE A 98 24.15 14.77 -9.55
N ILE A 99 25.11 13.84 -9.71
CA ILE A 99 26.03 13.83 -10.85
C ILE A 99 25.29 13.49 -12.15
N TRP A 100 24.42 12.49 -12.13
CA TRP A 100 23.65 12.02 -13.31
C TRP A 100 22.19 12.47 -13.27
N ARG A 101 21.89 13.60 -12.65
CA ARG A 101 20.51 14.07 -12.45
C ARG A 101 19.73 14.28 -13.74
N ASP A 102 20.38 14.83 -14.77
CA ASP A 102 19.74 15.16 -16.04
C ASP A 102 19.55 13.91 -16.89
N GLU A 103 20.54 13.00 -16.90
CA GLU A 103 20.44 11.69 -17.56
C GLU A 103 19.38 10.79 -16.90
N LEU A 104 19.30 10.81 -15.57
CA LEU A 104 18.24 10.09 -14.85
C LEU A 104 16.87 10.67 -15.16
N ALA A 105 16.73 12.00 -15.28
CA ALA A 105 15.49 12.65 -15.65
C ALA A 105 15.04 12.23 -17.07
N ILE A 106 15.97 12.17 -18.02
CA ILE A 106 15.73 11.67 -19.39
C ILE A 106 15.33 10.20 -19.36
N LEU A 107 16.06 9.36 -18.59
CA LEU A 107 15.79 7.92 -18.47
C LEU A 107 14.35 7.64 -17.98
N VAL A 108 13.86 8.45 -17.05
CA VAL A 108 12.49 8.31 -16.52
C VAL A 108 11.44 9.05 -17.33
N GLY A 109 11.80 9.59 -18.50
CA GLY A 109 10.87 10.20 -19.47
C GLY A 109 10.41 11.61 -19.10
N ASN A 110 11.13 12.34 -18.24
CA ASN A 110 10.77 13.70 -17.82
C ASN A 110 11.99 14.63 -17.84
N GLU A 111 12.32 15.15 -19.02
CA GLU A 111 13.38 16.15 -19.17
C GLU A 111 13.08 17.39 -18.29
N GLY A 112 14.12 17.90 -17.62
CA GLY A 112 13.99 19.07 -16.73
C GLY A 112 13.75 18.73 -15.24
N LEU A 113 13.50 17.48 -14.88
CA LEU A 113 13.39 17.06 -13.48
C LEU A 113 14.73 16.79 -12.78
N GLY A 114 15.88 17.04 -13.44
CA GLY A 114 17.19 16.79 -12.84
C GLY A 114 17.40 17.53 -11.53
N PHE A 115 17.13 18.82 -11.47
CA PHE A 115 17.25 19.59 -10.24
C PHE A 115 16.28 19.16 -9.13
N PRO A 116 14.96 18.96 -9.38
CA PRO A 116 14.04 18.36 -8.41
C PRO A 116 14.49 16.98 -7.88
N LEU A 117 15.01 16.11 -8.74
CA LEU A 117 15.58 14.81 -8.34
C LEU A 117 16.76 14.96 -7.39
N ALA A 118 17.69 15.86 -7.68
CA ALA A 118 18.86 16.11 -6.83
C ALA A 118 18.46 16.64 -5.46
N VAL A 119 17.49 17.58 -5.40
CA VAL A 119 16.96 18.14 -4.14
C VAL A 119 16.24 17.06 -3.34
N MET A 120 15.35 16.28 -3.97
CA MET A 120 14.60 15.22 -3.31
C MET A 120 15.49 14.08 -2.84
N GLY A 121 16.65 13.86 -3.51
CA GLY A 121 17.67 12.91 -3.11
C GLY A 121 18.22 13.13 -1.70
N ALA A 122 18.11 14.35 -1.14
CA ALA A 122 18.45 14.62 0.26
C ALA A 122 17.61 13.81 1.27
N MET A 123 16.48 13.24 0.83
CA MET A 123 15.73 12.28 1.65
C MET A 123 16.55 11.02 1.97
N LEU A 124 17.46 10.60 1.09
CA LEU A 124 18.26 9.37 1.28
C LEU A 124 19.10 9.42 2.57
N PRO A 125 20.00 10.40 2.78
CA PRO A 125 20.77 10.46 4.03
C PRO A 125 19.88 10.74 5.25
N LEU A 126 18.83 11.55 5.15
CA LEU A 126 17.87 11.79 6.25
C LEU A 126 17.10 10.51 6.62
N GLY A 127 16.67 9.74 5.63
CA GLY A 127 16.01 8.45 5.80
C GLY A 127 16.95 7.40 6.40
N ALA A 128 18.19 7.30 5.90
CA ALA A 128 19.21 6.40 6.41
C ALA A 128 19.53 6.67 7.89
N PHE A 129 19.68 7.95 8.27
CA PHE A 129 19.86 8.34 9.66
C PHE A 129 18.70 7.88 10.55
N SER A 130 17.49 8.03 10.10
CA SER A 130 16.28 7.74 10.88
C SER A 130 15.97 6.24 10.94
N SER A 131 16.23 5.49 9.88
CA SER A 131 15.78 4.11 9.69
C SER A 131 16.34 3.13 10.71
N ILE A 132 17.64 3.21 11.00
CA ILE A 132 18.34 2.35 11.95
C ILE A 132 17.87 2.62 13.39
N GLN A 133 17.68 3.88 13.74
CA GLN A 133 17.17 4.27 15.05
C GLN A 133 15.73 3.75 15.25
N MET A 134 14.86 3.92 14.23
CA MET A 134 13.51 3.37 14.27
C MET A 134 13.49 1.84 14.40
N ALA A 135 14.44 1.13 13.77
CA ALA A 135 14.58 -0.32 13.92
C ALA A 135 14.89 -0.70 15.39
N MET A 136 15.73 0.08 16.08
CA MET A 136 16.04 -0.16 17.49
C MET A 136 14.85 0.10 18.41
N TYR A 137 14.04 1.14 18.15
CA TYR A 137 12.78 1.36 18.87
C TYR A 137 11.75 0.26 18.59
N ARG A 138 11.69 -0.32 17.37
CA ARG A 138 10.86 -1.50 17.08
C ARG A 138 11.33 -2.72 17.89
N ARG A 139 12.64 -2.97 17.93
CA ARG A 139 13.24 -4.07 18.68
C ARG A 139 12.95 -3.96 20.19
N SER A 140 12.97 -2.75 20.75
CA SER A 140 12.65 -2.50 22.16
C SER A 140 11.14 -2.42 22.46
N PHE A 141 10.27 -2.65 21.50
CA PHE A 141 8.81 -2.52 21.61
C PHE A 141 8.32 -1.13 22.04
N ASN A 142 9.11 -0.06 21.79
CA ASN A 142 8.72 1.30 22.12
C ASN A 142 7.83 1.92 21.02
N PHE A 143 6.67 1.33 20.78
CA PHE A 143 5.73 1.76 19.76
C PHE A 143 5.04 3.09 20.08
N LYS A 144 5.00 3.50 21.34
CA LYS A 144 4.48 4.82 21.73
C LYS A 144 5.35 5.94 21.17
N PHE A 145 6.67 5.79 21.21
CA PHE A 145 7.59 6.77 20.63
C PHE A 145 7.54 6.72 19.10
N LEU A 146 7.48 5.52 18.51
CA LEU A 146 7.31 5.38 17.06
C LEU A 146 6.02 6.03 16.56
N LEU A 147 4.93 6.01 17.34
CA LEU A 147 3.73 6.78 17.02
C LEU A 147 4.04 8.29 16.94
N SER A 148 4.75 8.84 17.92
CA SER A 148 5.09 10.27 17.93
C SER A 148 5.91 10.66 16.68
N ILE A 149 6.89 9.84 16.32
CA ILE A 149 7.67 10.03 15.08
C ILE A 149 6.78 9.93 13.84
N ARG A 150 5.93 8.93 13.78
CA ARG A 150 4.99 8.76 12.66
C ARG A 150 4.04 9.96 12.53
N MET A 151 3.58 10.53 13.65
CA MET A 151 2.75 11.74 13.66
C MET A 151 3.49 12.93 13.04
N ILE A 152 4.75 13.14 13.38
CA ILE A 152 5.58 14.20 12.76
C ILE A 152 5.59 13.99 11.24
N THR A 153 5.92 12.77 10.78
CA THR A 153 6.04 12.46 9.35
C THR A 153 4.75 12.74 8.56
N ILE A 154 3.57 12.40 9.11
CA ILE A 154 2.29 12.52 8.38
C ILE A 154 1.62 13.89 8.54
N ILE A 155 1.92 14.63 9.62
CA ILE A 155 1.34 15.96 9.87
C ILE A 155 2.16 17.07 9.19
N THR A 156 3.48 16.94 9.10
CA THR A 156 4.36 17.94 8.50
C THR A 156 3.94 18.35 7.08
N PRO A 157 3.64 17.42 6.14
CA PRO A 157 3.18 17.81 4.80
C PRO A 157 1.89 18.63 4.81
N LEU A 158 0.97 18.39 5.74
CA LEU A 158 -0.25 19.18 5.88
C LEU A 158 0.05 20.66 6.17
N PHE A 159 1.03 20.94 7.04
CA PHE A 159 1.39 22.29 7.44
C PHE A 159 2.39 22.99 6.52
N ILE A 160 3.10 22.26 5.67
CA ILE A 160 4.09 22.83 4.74
C ILE A 160 3.58 22.79 3.31
N SER A 161 3.10 21.62 2.83
CA SER A 161 2.67 21.50 1.44
C SER A 161 1.45 22.35 1.13
N ILE A 162 0.44 22.39 2.02
CA ILE A 162 -0.80 23.14 1.75
C ILE A 162 -0.53 24.65 1.63
N PRO A 163 0.13 25.33 2.60
CA PRO A 163 0.44 26.76 2.44
C PRO A 163 1.31 27.06 1.22
N MET A 164 2.31 26.22 0.91
CA MET A 164 3.15 26.41 -0.28
C MET A 164 2.36 26.20 -1.57
N ALA A 165 1.45 25.24 -1.62
CA ALA A 165 0.58 25.02 -2.78
C ALA A 165 -0.34 26.23 -3.01
N LEU A 166 -0.93 26.79 -1.94
CA LEU A 166 -1.74 28.02 -1.99
C LEU A 166 -0.93 29.24 -2.41
N ALA A 167 0.36 29.28 -2.09
CA ALA A 167 1.29 30.31 -2.53
C ALA A 167 1.79 30.14 -3.99
N GLY A 168 1.34 29.11 -4.70
CA GLY A 168 1.65 28.89 -6.13
C GLY A 168 2.97 28.14 -6.41
N PHE A 169 3.55 27.45 -5.41
CA PHE A 169 4.81 26.71 -5.62
C PHE A 169 4.63 25.36 -6.36
N ASP A 170 3.44 25.05 -6.85
CA ASP A 170 3.13 23.85 -7.63
C ASP A 170 3.73 22.56 -7.02
N TYR A 171 4.37 21.67 -7.81
CA TYR A 171 4.98 20.42 -7.33
C TYR A 171 6.08 20.61 -6.27
N TRP A 172 6.71 21.78 -6.20
CA TRP A 172 7.67 22.10 -5.15
C TRP A 172 7.06 22.08 -3.74
N SER A 173 5.77 22.37 -3.63
CA SER A 173 5.04 22.26 -2.37
C SER A 173 5.02 20.84 -1.82
N LEU A 174 4.89 19.85 -2.72
CA LEU A 174 4.91 18.42 -2.37
C LEU A 174 6.32 17.99 -1.95
N ILE A 175 7.34 18.40 -2.70
CA ILE A 175 8.75 18.11 -2.42
C ILE A 175 9.14 18.69 -1.06
N ALA A 176 8.86 19.96 -0.82
CA ALA A 176 9.19 20.64 0.43
C ALA A 176 8.53 19.98 1.66
N GLY A 177 7.26 19.60 1.54
CA GLY A 177 6.54 18.92 2.63
C GLY A 177 7.15 17.57 3.00
N LEU A 178 7.55 16.78 2.00
CA LEU A 178 8.18 15.48 2.24
C LEU A 178 9.61 15.63 2.80
N LEU A 179 10.42 16.51 2.24
CA LEU A 179 11.76 16.80 2.76
C LEU A 179 11.72 17.29 4.21
N ALA A 180 10.81 18.22 4.52
CA ALA A 180 10.64 18.72 5.88
C ALA A 180 10.17 17.62 6.84
N ALA A 181 9.31 16.71 6.39
CA ALA A 181 8.88 15.56 7.20
C ALA A 181 10.06 14.65 7.56
N HIS A 182 10.96 14.37 6.61
CA HIS A 182 12.18 13.60 6.87
C HIS A 182 13.16 14.35 7.77
N LEU A 183 13.33 15.65 7.55
CA LEU A 183 14.20 16.50 8.36
C LEU A 183 13.71 16.56 9.82
N PHE A 184 12.43 16.86 10.04
CA PHE A 184 11.88 16.93 11.41
C PHE A 184 11.87 15.56 12.09
N THR A 185 11.67 14.48 11.33
CA THR A 185 11.83 13.12 11.84
C THR A 185 13.27 12.86 12.32
N ALA A 186 14.26 13.22 11.52
CA ALA A 186 15.67 13.08 11.88
C ALA A 186 16.03 13.93 13.12
N ILE A 187 15.58 15.19 13.18
CA ILE A 187 15.77 16.07 14.34
C ILE A 187 15.13 15.47 15.60
N ALA A 188 13.89 15.01 15.53
CA ALA A 188 13.18 14.43 16.65
C ALA A 188 13.88 13.16 17.20
N LEU A 189 14.41 12.34 16.32
CA LEU A 189 15.21 11.17 16.69
C LEU A 189 16.54 11.57 17.32
N CYS A 190 17.22 12.59 16.78
CA CYS A 190 18.47 13.08 17.30
C CYS A 190 18.31 13.63 18.75
N VAL A 191 17.27 14.43 19.00
CA VAL A 191 17.00 15.01 20.33
C VAL A 191 16.66 13.95 21.39
N ARG A 192 16.05 12.84 20.98
CA ARG A 192 15.63 11.75 21.88
C ARG A 192 16.60 10.56 21.93
N GLN A 193 17.74 10.68 21.30
CA GLN A 193 18.72 9.61 21.27
C GLN A 193 19.33 9.40 22.68
N GLU A 194 18.99 8.27 23.32
CA GLU A 194 19.48 7.94 24.69
C GLU A 194 20.96 7.52 24.68
N LYS A 195 21.46 6.97 23.60
CA LYS A 195 22.86 6.55 23.44
C LYS A 195 23.37 6.98 22.07
N LEU A 196 24.47 7.71 22.05
CA LEU A 196 25.19 8.01 20.81
C LEU A 196 25.62 6.72 20.13
N ILE A 197 25.35 6.59 18.84
CA ILE A 197 25.84 5.48 18.04
C ILE A 197 27.36 5.64 17.94
N SER A 198 28.12 4.69 18.47
CA SER A 198 29.58 4.71 18.40
C SER A 198 30.05 4.60 16.94
N ILE A 199 31.13 5.30 16.59
CA ILE A 199 31.74 5.16 15.28
C ILE A 199 32.60 3.89 15.29
N TYR A 200 32.01 2.78 14.86
CA TYR A 200 32.68 1.51 14.74
C TYR A 200 32.31 0.84 13.42
N PHE A 201 33.32 0.39 12.67
CA PHE A 201 33.14 -0.35 11.44
C PHE A 201 33.97 -1.64 11.45
N SER A 202 33.36 -2.74 11.01
CA SER A 202 34.01 -4.03 10.83
C SER A 202 33.50 -4.68 9.55
N SER A 203 34.43 -4.98 8.65
CA SER A 203 34.15 -5.66 7.38
C SER A 203 33.50 -7.05 7.59
N ASN A 204 33.90 -7.77 8.65
CA ASN A 204 33.33 -9.07 8.98
C ASN A 204 31.86 -8.96 9.38
N VAL A 205 31.52 -7.97 10.23
CA VAL A 205 30.16 -7.69 10.64
C VAL A 205 29.32 -7.26 9.44
N PHE A 206 29.84 -6.35 8.61
CA PHE A 206 29.18 -5.91 7.39
C PHE A 206 28.87 -7.10 6.45
N ARG A 207 29.85 -7.96 6.19
CA ARG A 207 29.69 -9.14 5.32
C ARG A 207 28.63 -10.12 5.86
N LYS A 208 28.62 -10.34 7.18
CA LYS A 208 27.59 -11.17 7.85
C LYS A 208 26.19 -10.60 7.66
N MET A 209 26.04 -9.29 7.86
CA MET A 209 24.77 -8.58 7.70
C MET A 209 24.30 -8.59 6.25
N PHE A 210 25.20 -8.28 5.31
CA PHE A 210 24.88 -8.23 3.89
C PHE A 210 24.50 -9.61 3.33
N SER A 211 25.19 -10.67 3.73
CA SER A 211 24.85 -12.04 3.34
C SER A 211 23.45 -12.45 3.81
N PHE A 212 23.08 -12.09 5.04
CA PHE A 212 21.74 -12.32 5.56
C PHE A 212 20.69 -11.51 4.76
N SER A 213 21.03 -10.31 4.37
CA SER A 213 20.12 -9.34 3.73
C SER A 213 19.96 -9.51 2.22
N ALA A 214 20.89 -10.20 1.54
CA ALA A 214 20.89 -10.31 0.08
C ALA A 214 19.59 -10.91 -0.49
N TRP A 215 19.05 -11.95 0.13
CA TRP A 215 17.75 -12.51 -0.26
C TRP A 215 16.59 -11.53 -0.01
N SER A 216 16.62 -10.82 1.10
CA SER A 216 15.65 -9.77 1.43
C SER A 216 15.67 -8.62 0.42
N LEU A 217 16.86 -8.30 -0.13
CA LEU A 217 17.01 -7.28 -1.16
C LEU A 217 16.39 -7.73 -2.49
N ALA A 218 16.59 -8.99 -2.88
CA ALA A 218 15.96 -9.55 -4.09
C ALA A 218 14.43 -9.56 -3.99
N GLU A 219 13.88 -9.90 -2.81
CA GLU A 219 12.44 -9.80 -2.53
C GLU A 219 11.97 -8.35 -2.62
N ALA A 220 12.68 -7.42 -1.97
CA ALA A 220 12.34 -5.98 -2.00
C ALA A 220 12.37 -5.42 -3.42
N PHE A 221 13.34 -5.82 -4.25
CA PHE A 221 13.41 -5.42 -5.66
C PHE A 221 12.19 -5.89 -6.45
N SER A 222 11.75 -7.12 -6.23
CA SER A 222 10.55 -7.66 -6.91
C SER A 222 9.28 -6.91 -6.52
N ILE A 223 9.15 -6.57 -5.24
CA ILE A 223 8.04 -5.76 -4.73
C ILE A 223 8.10 -4.34 -5.31
N TRP A 224 9.30 -3.74 -5.31
CA TRP A 224 9.52 -2.41 -5.88
C TRP A 224 9.17 -2.39 -7.39
N LEU A 225 9.65 -3.35 -8.16
CA LEU A 225 9.36 -3.45 -9.59
C LEU A 225 7.86 -3.53 -9.86
N THR A 226 7.13 -4.33 -9.08
CA THR A 226 5.66 -4.43 -9.22
C THR A 226 4.93 -3.13 -8.88
N ALA A 227 5.44 -2.36 -7.92
CA ALA A 227 4.84 -1.10 -7.49
C ALA A 227 5.14 0.07 -8.43
N TRP A 228 6.26 0.01 -9.17
CA TRP A 228 6.77 1.15 -9.93
C TRP A 228 6.90 0.93 -11.44
N VAL A 229 6.78 -0.31 -11.94
CA VAL A 229 6.91 -0.58 -13.39
C VAL A 229 5.85 0.17 -14.22
N ASP A 230 4.65 0.29 -13.73
CA ASP A 230 3.59 1.08 -14.35
C ASP A 230 3.93 2.59 -14.36
N THR A 231 4.54 3.10 -13.28
CA THR A 231 5.02 4.48 -13.21
C THR A 231 6.09 4.74 -14.27
N PHE A 232 7.07 3.85 -14.37
CA PHE A 232 8.14 3.96 -15.37
C PHE A 232 7.57 3.98 -16.79
N ILE A 233 6.67 3.06 -17.12
CA ILE A 233 6.07 2.97 -18.44
C ILE A 233 5.23 4.21 -18.77
N ILE A 234 4.37 4.67 -17.86
CA ILE A 234 3.56 5.87 -18.08
C ILE A 234 4.45 7.09 -18.23
N SER A 235 5.44 7.25 -17.35
CA SER A 235 6.34 8.41 -17.37
C SER A 235 7.17 8.49 -18.66
N HIS A 236 7.56 7.34 -19.22
CA HIS A 236 8.40 7.27 -20.41
C HIS A 236 7.60 7.40 -21.72
N PHE A 237 6.40 6.85 -21.82
CA PHE A 237 5.60 6.81 -23.05
C PHE A 237 4.51 7.88 -23.12
N LEU A 238 4.08 8.40 -21.98
CA LEU A 238 3.09 9.46 -21.87
C LEU A 238 3.75 10.69 -21.24
N ASP A 239 3.02 11.38 -20.35
CA ASP A 239 3.55 12.55 -19.64
C ASP A 239 3.19 12.53 -18.15
N ALA A 240 3.69 13.53 -17.41
CA ALA A 240 3.44 13.66 -15.98
C ALA A 240 1.95 13.88 -15.66
N TYR A 241 1.17 14.46 -16.57
CA TYR A 241 -0.27 14.65 -16.38
C TYR A 241 -1.00 13.29 -16.28
N TYR A 242 -0.76 12.39 -17.24
CA TYR A 242 -1.35 11.05 -17.21
C TYR A 242 -0.84 10.21 -16.03
N LEU A 243 0.41 10.40 -15.65
CA LEU A 243 0.95 9.73 -14.47
C LEU A 243 0.25 10.20 -13.18
N GLY A 244 -0.03 11.48 -13.04
CA GLY A 244 -0.81 12.02 -11.93
C GLY A 244 -2.23 11.46 -11.90
N LEU A 245 -2.92 11.47 -13.07
CA LEU A 245 -4.25 10.89 -13.26
C LEU A 245 -4.31 9.39 -12.88
N TYR A 246 -3.19 8.68 -13.03
CA TYR A 246 -3.09 7.27 -12.67
C TYR A 246 -2.76 7.05 -11.18
N LYS A 247 -1.76 7.75 -10.66
CA LYS A 247 -1.23 7.50 -9.31
C LYS A 247 -2.18 7.91 -8.19
N MET A 248 -2.82 9.06 -8.32
CA MET A 248 -3.68 9.59 -7.27
C MET A 248 -4.91 8.71 -7.01
N PRO A 249 -5.71 8.32 -8.02
CA PRO A 249 -6.84 7.42 -7.80
C PRO A 249 -6.42 6.03 -7.32
N THR A 250 -5.32 5.48 -7.85
CA THR A 250 -4.81 4.17 -7.40
C THR A 250 -4.38 4.19 -5.94
N ALA A 251 -3.81 5.31 -5.45
CA ALA A 251 -3.47 5.50 -4.04
C ALA A 251 -4.72 5.55 -3.15
N ILE A 252 -5.78 6.24 -3.58
CA ILE A 252 -7.07 6.30 -2.88
C ILE A 252 -7.65 4.90 -2.74
N VAL A 253 -7.79 4.17 -3.85
CA VAL A 253 -8.33 2.80 -3.84
C VAL A 253 -7.49 1.88 -2.96
N THR A 254 -6.16 1.94 -3.07
CA THR A 254 -5.25 1.13 -2.26
C THR A 254 -5.42 1.42 -0.77
N THR A 255 -5.58 2.68 -0.39
CA THR A 255 -5.82 3.07 1.00
C THR A 255 -7.15 2.52 1.53
N VAL A 256 -8.22 2.62 0.73
CA VAL A 256 -9.54 2.08 1.10
C VAL A 256 -9.49 0.56 1.28
N MET A 257 -8.85 -0.16 0.37
CA MET A 257 -8.66 -1.62 0.49
C MET A 257 -7.78 -1.99 1.70
N ALA A 258 -6.76 -1.19 1.99
CA ALA A 258 -5.86 -1.39 3.12
C ALA A 258 -6.55 -1.23 4.49
N ILE A 259 -7.61 -0.44 4.61
CA ILE A 259 -8.38 -0.32 5.85
C ILE A 259 -8.99 -1.67 6.22
N ALA A 260 -9.59 -2.37 5.27
CA ALA A 260 -10.18 -3.69 5.51
C ALA A 260 -9.10 -4.77 5.77
N THR A 261 -8.03 -4.80 4.97
CA THR A 261 -7.00 -5.84 5.09
C THR A 261 -6.16 -5.72 6.34
N SER A 262 -5.81 -4.51 6.77
CA SER A 262 -4.93 -4.30 7.94
C SER A 262 -5.52 -4.78 9.26
N SER A 263 -6.84 -4.76 9.40
CA SER A 263 -7.52 -5.26 10.60
C SER A 263 -7.69 -6.78 10.59
N MET A 264 -7.86 -7.38 9.41
CA MET A 264 -8.17 -8.80 9.26
C MET A 264 -6.93 -9.69 9.12
N ALA A 265 -5.87 -9.21 8.46
CA ALA A 265 -4.69 -10.00 8.15
C ALA A 265 -3.98 -10.63 9.37
N PRO A 266 -3.69 -9.89 10.46
CA PRO A 266 -3.02 -10.47 11.62
C PRO A 266 -3.87 -11.56 12.30
N VAL A 267 -5.19 -11.35 12.33
CA VAL A 267 -6.14 -12.31 12.93
C VAL A 267 -6.23 -13.57 12.07
N LEU A 268 -6.35 -13.41 10.74
CA LEU A 268 -6.37 -14.53 9.82
C LEU A 268 -5.09 -15.36 9.90
N PHE A 269 -3.93 -14.70 9.78
CA PHE A 269 -2.63 -15.38 9.88
C PHE A 269 -2.50 -16.20 11.17
N SER A 270 -2.85 -15.59 12.30
CA SER A 270 -2.80 -16.26 13.60
C SER A 270 -3.76 -17.45 13.68
N ALA A 271 -4.97 -17.32 13.14
CA ALA A 271 -5.97 -18.39 13.12
C ALA A 271 -5.55 -19.54 12.19
N LEU A 272 -5.06 -19.22 10.98
CA LEU A 272 -4.59 -20.23 10.01
C LEU A 272 -3.35 -20.97 10.55
N SER A 273 -2.40 -20.28 11.18
CA SER A 273 -1.21 -20.90 11.75
C SER A 273 -1.53 -21.91 12.84
N ARG A 274 -2.58 -21.68 13.63
CA ARG A 274 -3.04 -22.65 14.65
C ARG A 274 -3.61 -23.93 14.02
N HIS A 275 -4.20 -23.83 12.83
CA HIS A 275 -4.81 -24.95 12.12
C HIS A 275 -3.93 -25.51 11.00
N GLN A 276 -2.63 -25.13 10.92
CA GLN A 276 -1.74 -25.50 9.81
C GLN A 276 -1.62 -27.02 9.58
N HIS A 277 -1.85 -27.84 10.59
CA HIS A 277 -1.81 -29.33 10.52
C HIS A 277 -3.19 -29.97 10.39
N ASN A 278 -4.28 -29.22 10.51
CA ASN A 278 -5.65 -29.70 10.35
C ASN A 278 -6.29 -29.06 9.12
N GLN A 279 -6.27 -29.76 7.99
CA GLN A 279 -6.72 -29.25 6.70
C GLN A 279 -8.19 -28.78 6.72
N VAL A 280 -9.07 -29.52 7.39
CA VAL A 280 -10.53 -29.21 7.44
C VAL A 280 -10.78 -27.87 8.18
N GLU A 281 -10.17 -27.69 9.34
CA GLU A 281 -10.33 -26.46 10.11
C GLU A 281 -9.58 -25.28 9.46
N PHE A 282 -8.45 -25.54 8.76
CA PHE A 282 -7.74 -24.55 7.97
C PHE A 282 -8.62 -24.00 6.83
N GLU A 283 -9.23 -24.87 6.03
CA GLU A 283 -10.11 -24.49 4.92
C GLU A 283 -11.35 -23.75 5.43
N LYS A 284 -12.00 -24.23 6.49
CA LYS A 284 -13.15 -23.59 7.11
C LYS A 284 -12.82 -22.19 7.62
N THR A 285 -11.65 -22.02 8.28
CA THR A 285 -11.18 -20.74 8.75
C THR A 285 -10.92 -19.79 7.58
N PHE A 286 -10.18 -20.22 6.55
CA PHE A 286 -9.92 -19.45 5.35
C PHE A 286 -11.20 -18.96 4.68
N LEU A 287 -12.15 -19.87 4.41
CA LEU A 287 -13.41 -19.56 3.74
C LEU A 287 -14.28 -18.61 4.57
N THR A 288 -14.25 -18.72 5.89
CA THR A 288 -14.99 -17.81 6.76
C THR A 288 -14.46 -16.38 6.67
N PHE A 289 -13.14 -16.20 6.76
CA PHE A 289 -12.52 -14.88 6.61
C PHE A 289 -12.72 -14.31 5.20
N GLN A 290 -12.67 -15.15 4.18
CA GLN A 290 -12.94 -14.74 2.80
C GLN A 290 -14.34 -14.18 2.65
N ARG A 291 -15.36 -14.79 3.26
CA ARG A 291 -16.74 -14.28 3.23
C ARG A 291 -16.83 -12.89 3.88
N TYR A 292 -16.23 -12.70 5.03
CA TYR A 292 -16.23 -11.38 5.68
C TYR A 292 -15.52 -10.31 4.83
N MET A 293 -14.39 -10.66 4.20
CA MET A 293 -13.72 -9.75 3.28
C MET A 293 -14.59 -9.43 2.05
N ALA A 294 -15.17 -10.45 1.42
CA ALA A 294 -16.00 -10.28 0.24
C ALA A 294 -17.28 -9.48 0.50
N LEU A 295 -17.88 -9.64 1.69
CA LEU A 295 -19.07 -8.90 2.11
C LEU A 295 -18.88 -7.38 1.99
N PHE A 296 -17.70 -6.87 2.29
CA PHE A 296 -17.40 -5.43 2.26
C PHE A 296 -16.67 -5.01 0.98
N LEU A 297 -15.65 -5.76 0.55
CA LEU A 297 -14.77 -5.33 -0.53
C LEU A 297 -15.44 -5.40 -1.91
N VAL A 298 -16.23 -6.45 -2.17
CA VAL A 298 -16.84 -6.63 -3.49
C VAL A 298 -17.86 -5.53 -3.80
N PRO A 299 -18.86 -5.23 -2.93
CA PRO A 299 -19.77 -4.12 -3.18
C PRO A 299 -19.08 -2.76 -3.17
N LEU A 300 -18.04 -2.58 -2.36
CA LEU A 300 -17.24 -1.36 -2.34
C LEU A 300 -16.54 -1.13 -3.69
N GLY A 301 -15.91 -2.17 -4.26
CA GLY A 301 -15.26 -2.08 -5.56
C GLY A 301 -16.25 -1.79 -6.70
N VAL A 302 -17.41 -2.44 -6.70
CA VAL A 302 -18.49 -2.19 -7.66
C VAL A 302 -19.07 -0.79 -7.48
N GLY A 303 -19.30 -0.35 -6.24
CA GLY A 303 -19.77 0.99 -5.94
C GLY A 303 -18.79 2.07 -6.42
N MET A 304 -17.50 1.91 -6.14
CA MET A 304 -16.48 2.84 -6.63
C MET A 304 -16.39 2.87 -8.17
N PHE A 305 -16.67 1.74 -8.84
CA PHE A 305 -16.75 1.69 -10.30
C PHE A 305 -17.97 2.42 -10.86
N VAL A 306 -19.14 2.20 -10.28
CA VAL A 306 -20.39 2.84 -10.75
C VAL A 306 -20.41 4.33 -10.48
N TYR A 307 -19.92 4.77 -9.32
CA TYR A 307 -19.89 6.16 -8.90
C TYR A 307 -18.55 6.86 -9.10
N GLN A 308 -17.68 6.35 -9.98
CA GLN A 308 -16.31 6.81 -10.18
C GLN A 308 -16.20 8.31 -10.44
N ASP A 309 -17.06 8.86 -11.31
CA ASP A 309 -17.00 10.27 -11.71
C ASP A 309 -17.39 11.18 -10.54
N PHE A 310 -18.44 10.81 -9.80
CA PHE A 310 -18.88 11.50 -8.60
C PHE A 310 -17.83 11.47 -7.48
N ILE A 311 -17.18 10.32 -7.28
CA ILE A 311 -16.13 10.17 -6.26
C ILE A 311 -14.92 11.03 -6.62
N VAL A 312 -14.51 11.04 -7.88
CA VAL A 312 -13.38 11.85 -8.34
C VAL A 312 -13.68 13.33 -8.25
N GLU A 313 -14.87 13.76 -8.66
CA GLU A 313 -15.28 15.16 -8.60
C GLU A 313 -15.26 15.69 -7.14
N ILE A 314 -15.80 14.92 -6.18
CA ILE A 314 -15.81 15.32 -4.77
C ILE A 314 -14.41 15.24 -4.13
N LEU A 315 -13.66 14.17 -4.38
CA LEU A 315 -12.39 13.96 -3.69
C LEU A 315 -11.23 14.72 -4.32
N LEU A 316 -11.22 14.88 -5.64
CA LEU A 316 -10.07 15.43 -6.36
C LEU A 316 -10.38 16.75 -7.07
N GLY A 317 -11.65 16.96 -7.44
CA GLY A 317 -12.09 18.15 -8.17
C GLY A 317 -12.21 17.95 -9.69
N PRO A 318 -12.78 18.93 -10.41
CA PRO A 318 -13.16 18.79 -11.81
C PRO A 318 -11.96 18.60 -12.77
N GLN A 319 -10.76 19.08 -12.40
CA GLN A 319 -9.54 18.92 -13.19
C GLN A 319 -9.06 17.45 -13.28
N TRP A 320 -9.64 16.57 -12.46
CA TRP A 320 -9.31 15.14 -12.40
C TRP A 320 -10.32 14.24 -13.13
N LYS A 321 -11.20 14.78 -13.96
CA LYS A 321 -12.30 14.03 -14.58
C LYS A 321 -11.87 12.71 -15.22
N LEU A 322 -10.76 12.70 -15.98
CA LEU A 322 -10.23 11.47 -16.59
C LEU A 322 -9.73 10.43 -15.57
N ALA A 323 -9.49 10.82 -14.33
CA ALA A 323 -9.08 9.91 -13.25
C ALA A 323 -10.22 8.97 -12.81
N GLY A 324 -11.47 9.26 -13.19
CA GLY A 324 -12.63 8.40 -12.90
C GLY A 324 -12.43 6.98 -13.43
N ILE A 325 -12.04 6.84 -14.70
CA ILE A 325 -11.77 5.54 -15.33
C ILE A 325 -10.71 4.74 -14.56
N VAL A 326 -9.65 5.43 -14.08
CA VAL A 326 -8.61 4.79 -13.28
C VAL A 326 -9.16 4.33 -11.94
N LEU A 327 -9.88 5.22 -11.23
CA LEU A 327 -10.45 4.92 -9.93
C LEU A 327 -11.40 3.72 -9.99
N GLY A 328 -12.34 3.73 -10.93
CA GLY A 328 -13.34 2.68 -11.07
C GLY A 328 -12.74 1.32 -11.46
N SER A 329 -11.96 1.27 -12.55
CA SER A 329 -11.37 0.02 -13.02
C SER A 329 -10.37 -0.57 -12.00
N TRP A 330 -9.59 0.29 -11.34
CA TRP A 330 -8.67 -0.14 -10.28
C TRP A 330 -9.40 -0.62 -9.03
N ALA A 331 -10.51 0.02 -8.64
CA ALA A 331 -11.34 -0.40 -7.50
C ALA A 331 -11.98 -1.76 -7.74
N LEU A 332 -12.57 -1.96 -8.93
CA LEU A 332 -13.21 -3.22 -9.29
C LEU A 332 -12.21 -4.38 -9.30
N SER A 333 -11.06 -4.22 -9.96
CA SER A 333 -10.02 -5.26 -9.97
C SER A 333 -9.41 -5.48 -8.58
N SER A 334 -9.14 -4.41 -7.82
CA SER A 334 -8.56 -4.50 -6.47
C SER A 334 -9.47 -5.20 -5.48
N SER A 335 -10.78 -4.97 -5.54
CA SER A 335 -11.74 -5.63 -4.64
C SER A 335 -11.72 -7.14 -4.81
N LEU A 336 -11.71 -7.64 -6.05
CA LEU A 336 -11.65 -9.07 -6.37
C LEU A 336 -10.29 -9.68 -5.99
N VAL A 337 -9.20 -9.00 -6.38
CA VAL A 337 -7.84 -9.45 -6.07
C VAL A 337 -7.62 -9.49 -4.56
N THR A 338 -8.09 -8.50 -3.82
CA THR A 338 -7.92 -8.46 -2.36
C THR A 338 -8.78 -9.52 -1.67
N ALA A 339 -10.02 -9.72 -2.10
CA ALA A 339 -10.91 -10.73 -1.52
C ALA A 339 -10.45 -12.19 -1.76
N ILE A 340 -9.60 -12.43 -2.76
CA ILE A 340 -9.11 -13.77 -3.12
C ILE A 340 -7.61 -13.88 -2.88
N SER A 341 -6.81 -13.11 -3.61
CA SER A 341 -5.37 -13.29 -3.71
C SER A 341 -4.61 -12.92 -2.44
N TYR A 342 -5.05 -11.87 -1.75
CA TYR A 342 -4.41 -11.43 -0.50
C TYR A 342 -4.51 -12.51 0.58
N LEU A 343 -5.68 -13.13 0.74
CA LEU A 343 -5.90 -14.20 1.70
C LEU A 343 -5.09 -15.48 1.38
N ILE A 344 -4.91 -15.79 0.09
CA ILE A 344 -4.09 -16.91 -0.36
C ILE A 344 -2.63 -16.71 0.02
N SER A 345 -2.11 -15.49 -0.11
CA SER A 345 -0.75 -15.16 0.32
C SER A 345 -0.55 -15.35 1.84
N GLU A 346 -1.56 -15.00 2.65
CA GLU A 346 -1.53 -15.27 4.09
C GLU A 346 -1.61 -16.77 4.41
N ALA A 347 -2.36 -17.55 3.61
CA ALA A 347 -2.40 -19.01 3.76
C ALA A 347 -1.03 -19.65 3.47
N PHE A 348 -0.30 -19.21 2.44
CA PHE A 348 1.06 -19.67 2.18
C PHE A 348 2.02 -19.33 3.33
N ARG A 349 1.94 -18.11 3.88
CA ARG A 349 2.73 -17.72 5.06
C ARG A 349 2.41 -18.58 6.28
N ALA A 350 1.13 -18.86 6.54
CA ALA A 350 0.70 -19.70 7.65
C ALA A 350 1.16 -21.16 7.54
N LYS A 351 1.34 -21.65 6.30
CA LYS A 351 1.92 -22.98 5.99
C LYS A 351 3.46 -22.98 5.96
N GLY A 352 4.12 -21.84 6.20
CA GLY A 352 5.58 -21.73 6.16
C GLY A 352 6.18 -21.71 4.75
N MET A 353 5.39 -21.35 3.73
CA MET A 353 5.78 -21.35 2.32
C MET A 353 5.73 -19.95 1.68
N PRO A 354 6.40 -18.91 2.22
CA PRO A 354 6.35 -17.55 1.68
C PRO A 354 6.96 -17.43 0.27
N ASN A 355 7.87 -18.33 -0.10
CA ASN A 355 8.48 -18.43 -1.43
C ASN A 355 7.45 -18.65 -2.55
N ILE A 356 6.31 -19.28 -2.26
CA ILE A 356 5.24 -19.47 -3.26
C ILE A 356 4.59 -18.14 -3.62
N SER A 357 4.43 -17.22 -2.67
CA SER A 357 3.94 -15.87 -2.97
C SER A 357 4.91 -15.10 -3.86
N PHE A 358 6.22 -15.27 -3.67
CA PHE A 358 7.24 -14.69 -4.54
C PHE A 358 7.16 -15.25 -5.96
N LEU A 359 7.01 -16.58 -6.13
CA LEU A 359 6.84 -17.21 -7.44
C LEU A 359 5.61 -16.67 -8.17
N ALA A 360 4.48 -16.54 -7.47
CA ALA A 360 3.26 -15.95 -8.03
C ALA A 360 3.48 -14.50 -8.50
N GLN A 361 4.26 -13.73 -7.73
CA GLN A 361 4.61 -12.36 -8.07
C GLN A 361 5.47 -12.28 -9.34
N MET A 362 6.45 -13.19 -9.49
CA MET A 362 7.27 -13.26 -10.70
C MET A 362 6.44 -13.66 -11.93
N ALA A 363 5.57 -14.65 -11.80
CA ALA A 363 4.65 -15.05 -12.87
C ALA A 363 3.72 -13.87 -13.27
N HIS A 364 3.26 -13.07 -12.31
CA HIS A 364 2.46 -11.89 -12.60
C HIS A 364 3.26 -10.82 -13.36
N LEU A 365 4.48 -10.51 -12.94
CA LEU A 365 5.35 -9.53 -13.60
C LEU A 365 5.67 -9.93 -15.04
N PHE A 366 5.90 -11.21 -15.28
CA PHE A 366 6.18 -11.74 -16.62
C PHE A 366 5.03 -11.49 -17.61
N VAL A 367 3.78 -11.52 -17.16
CA VAL A 367 2.62 -11.19 -17.98
C VAL A 367 2.36 -9.68 -18.00
N LEU A 368 2.50 -9.02 -16.86
CA LEU A 368 2.18 -7.61 -16.68
C LEU A 368 3.03 -6.72 -17.59
N ILE A 369 4.35 -6.86 -17.54
CA ILE A 369 5.27 -5.94 -18.24
C ILE A 369 5.01 -5.92 -19.76
N PRO A 370 4.96 -7.06 -20.48
CA PRO A 370 4.68 -7.05 -21.91
C PRO A 370 3.30 -6.45 -22.24
N VAL A 371 2.27 -6.78 -21.47
CA VAL A 371 0.91 -6.30 -21.76
C VAL A 371 0.82 -4.77 -21.61
N ILE A 372 1.33 -4.22 -20.50
CA ILE A 372 1.23 -2.76 -20.29
C ILE A 372 2.16 -2.00 -21.24
N TYR A 373 3.31 -2.56 -21.62
CA TYR A 373 4.22 -1.99 -22.62
C TYR A 373 3.55 -1.86 -24.00
N VAL A 374 2.81 -2.87 -24.42
CA VAL A 374 2.07 -2.82 -25.69
C VAL A 374 0.89 -1.86 -25.59
N CYS A 375 0.11 -1.93 -24.51
CA CYS A 375 -1.12 -1.16 -24.39
C CYS A 375 -0.89 0.34 -24.21
N VAL A 376 0.22 0.76 -23.60
CA VAL A 376 0.55 2.20 -23.45
C VAL A 376 0.81 2.89 -24.79
N GLN A 377 1.22 2.13 -25.82
CA GLN A 377 1.48 2.66 -27.16
C GLN A 377 0.21 3.04 -27.93
N TYR A 378 -0.96 2.58 -27.50
CA TYR A 378 -2.24 2.96 -28.11
C TYR A 378 -2.79 4.26 -27.48
N ASP A 379 -3.14 4.20 -26.21
CA ASP A 379 -3.65 5.33 -25.46
C ASP A 379 -3.69 5.03 -23.93
N PHE A 380 -3.88 6.09 -23.14
CA PHE A 380 -3.97 6.00 -21.68
C PHE A 380 -5.11 5.11 -21.20
N THR A 381 -6.28 5.18 -21.84
CA THR A 381 -7.48 4.42 -21.45
C THR A 381 -7.26 2.92 -21.65
N THR A 382 -6.71 2.53 -22.80
CA THR A 382 -6.32 1.15 -23.10
C THR A 382 -5.32 0.61 -22.09
N PHE A 383 -4.31 1.40 -21.73
CA PHE A 383 -3.35 1.05 -20.67
C PHE A 383 -4.05 0.81 -19.35
N VAL A 384 -4.95 1.69 -18.91
CA VAL A 384 -5.66 1.58 -17.61
C VAL A 384 -6.50 0.31 -17.53
N TYR A 385 -7.27 0.00 -18.60
CA TYR A 385 -8.06 -1.24 -18.64
C TYR A 385 -7.18 -2.48 -18.67
N ALA A 386 -6.15 -2.50 -19.51
CA ALA A 386 -5.21 -3.62 -19.59
C ALA A 386 -4.55 -3.89 -18.23
N ARG A 387 -4.08 -2.84 -17.58
CA ARG A 387 -3.44 -2.92 -16.25
C ARG A 387 -4.40 -3.48 -15.19
N SER A 388 -5.67 -3.08 -15.24
CA SER A 388 -6.71 -3.56 -14.31
C SER A 388 -7.09 -5.01 -14.58
N ILE A 389 -7.20 -5.42 -15.85
CA ILE A 389 -7.54 -6.80 -16.26
C ILE A 389 -6.39 -7.77 -15.93
N VAL A 390 -5.14 -7.39 -16.23
CA VAL A 390 -3.98 -8.25 -15.95
C VAL A 390 -3.85 -8.57 -14.46
N ARG A 391 -4.27 -7.68 -13.58
CA ARG A 391 -4.31 -7.98 -12.13
C ARG A 391 -5.21 -9.17 -11.79
N VAL A 392 -6.29 -9.36 -12.53
CA VAL A 392 -7.20 -10.50 -12.32
C VAL A 392 -6.52 -11.83 -12.64
N GLN A 393 -5.56 -11.83 -13.58
CA GLN A 393 -4.72 -13.02 -13.87
C GLN A 393 -3.99 -13.53 -12.62
N MET A 394 -3.60 -12.65 -11.69
CA MET A 394 -2.98 -13.02 -10.41
C MET A 394 -3.88 -13.96 -9.59
N ILE A 395 -5.20 -13.80 -9.69
CA ILE A 395 -6.17 -14.69 -9.04
C ILE A 395 -6.02 -16.12 -9.57
N ALA A 396 -5.93 -16.30 -10.89
CA ALA A 396 -5.79 -17.63 -11.50
C ALA A 396 -4.48 -18.31 -11.08
N VAL A 397 -3.37 -17.56 -11.10
CA VAL A 397 -2.05 -18.07 -10.67
C VAL A 397 -2.09 -18.50 -9.20
N LEU A 398 -2.61 -17.66 -8.31
CA LEU A 398 -2.65 -17.98 -6.89
C LEU A 398 -3.61 -19.10 -6.54
N LEU A 399 -4.76 -19.21 -7.22
CA LEU A 399 -5.68 -20.34 -7.06
C LEU A 399 -5.05 -21.66 -7.51
N TYR A 400 -4.30 -21.64 -8.63
CA TYR A 400 -3.55 -22.80 -9.09
C TYR A 400 -2.49 -23.24 -8.07
N LEU A 401 -1.70 -22.30 -7.57
CA LEU A 401 -0.68 -22.59 -6.56
C LEU A 401 -1.29 -23.03 -5.22
N LEU A 402 -2.44 -22.48 -4.84
CA LEU A 402 -3.17 -22.88 -3.63
C LEU A 402 -3.61 -24.36 -3.73
N ALA A 403 -4.11 -24.77 -4.90
CA ALA A 403 -4.53 -26.16 -5.12
C ALA A 403 -3.34 -27.13 -5.03
N ILE A 404 -2.19 -26.78 -5.60
CA ILE A 404 -1.00 -27.65 -5.61
C ILE A 404 -0.32 -27.71 -4.24
N TYR A 405 -0.05 -26.57 -3.61
CA TYR A 405 0.82 -26.52 -2.44
C TYR A 405 0.07 -26.59 -1.11
N VAL A 406 -1.18 -26.15 -1.06
CA VAL A 406 -2.00 -26.18 0.16
C VAL A 406 -3.05 -27.30 0.09
N GLY A 407 -3.34 -27.81 -1.09
CA GLY A 407 -4.34 -28.87 -1.28
C GLY A 407 -5.78 -28.38 -1.19
N MET A 408 -6.03 -27.06 -1.22
CA MET A 408 -7.38 -26.49 -1.21
C MET A 408 -8.00 -26.48 -2.61
N ASN A 409 -9.27 -26.83 -2.67
CA ASN A 409 -10.01 -26.79 -3.94
C ASN A 409 -10.26 -25.33 -4.37
N ALA A 410 -9.63 -24.92 -5.47
CA ALA A 410 -9.75 -23.58 -6.06
C ALA A 410 -11.21 -23.20 -6.39
N TRP A 411 -12.01 -24.16 -6.84
CA TRP A 411 -13.43 -23.96 -7.14
C TRP A 411 -14.24 -23.60 -5.89
N LEU A 412 -13.89 -24.18 -4.74
CA LEU A 412 -14.54 -23.88 -3.48
C LEU A 412 -14.32 -22.42 -3.07
N VAL A 413 -13.11 -21.89 -3.29
CA VAL A 413 -12.75 -20.49 -3.03
C VAL A 413 -13.59 -19.53 -3.89
N ILE A 414 -13.76 -19.82 -5.18
CA ILE A 414 -14.58 -19.01 -6.09
C ILE A 414 -16.07 -19.13 -5.72
N ARG A 415 -16.55 -20.34 -5.50
CA ARG A 415 -17.95 -20.59 -5.14
C ARG A 415 -18.35 -19.90 -3.84
N ASN A 416 -17.42 -19.77 -2.92
CA ASN A 416 -17.65 -19.18 -1.60
C ASN A 416 -18.02 -17.69 -1.63
N ILE A 417 -17.59 -16.96 -2.67
CA ILE A 417 -17.86 -15.53 -2.82
C ILE A 417 -18.87 -15.18 -3.91
N LYS A 418 -19.44 -16.18 -4.59
CA LYS A 418 -20.34 -15.98 -5.74
C LYS A 418 -21.58 -15.14 -5.40
N SER A 419 -22.16 -15.32 -4.20
CA SER A 419 -23.32 -14.57 -3.74
C SER A 419 -23.02 -13.07 -3.63
N TYR A 420 -21.85 -12.71 -3.13
CA TYR A 420 -21.40 -11.31 -3.02
C TYR A 420 -21.14 -10.69 -4.39
N ILE A 421 -20.56 -11.45 -5.33
CA ILE A 421 -20.35 -11.01 -6.71
C ILE A 421 -21.68 -10.78 -7.42
N ILE A 422 -22.61 -11.74 -7.33
CA ILE A 422 -23.93 -11.65 -7.98
C ILE A 422 -24.72 -10.47 -7.38
N ALA A 423 -24.81 -10.36 -6.05
CA ALA A 423 -25.52 -9.28 -5.38
C ALA A 423 -24.94 -7.91 -5.78
N SER A 424 -23.60 -7.78 -5.78
CA SER A 424 -22.95 -6.54 -6.17
C SER A 424 -23.15 -6.20 -7.65
N ALA A 425 -23.12 -7.19 -8.54
CA ALA A 425 -23.38 -7.00 -9.97
C ALA A 425 -24.83 -6.55 -10.25
N VAL A 426 -25.81 -7.20 -9.62
CA VAL A 426 -27.25 -6.84 -9.75
C VAL A 426 -27.47 -5.40 -9.26
N VAL A 427 -26.97 -5.08 -8.06
CA VAL A 427 -27.11 -3.75 -7.49
C VAL A 427 -26.33 -2.71 -8.29
N GLY A 428 -25.11 -3.04 -8.72
CA GLY A 428 -24.29 -2.14 -9.54
C GLY A 428 -24.96 -1.80 -10.88
N THR A 429 -25.56 -2.80 -11.56
CA THR A 429 -26.32 -2.56 -12.79
C THR A 429 -27.54 -1.71 -12.55
N GLY A 430 -28.32 -1.99 -11.48
CA GLY A 430 -29.46 -1.17 -11.10
C GLY A 430 -29.05 0.26 -10.75
N SER A 431 -27.97 0.42 -10.01
CA SER A 431 -27.43 1.74 -9.65
C SER A 431 -26.97 2.54 -10.87
N TYR A 432 -26.33 1.88 -11.83
CA TYR A 432 -25.91 2.50 -13.09
C TYR A 432 -27.10 3.03 -13.88
N VAL A 433 -28.19 2.26 -13.99
CA VAL A 433 -29.44 2.70 -14.65
C VAL A 433 -30.06 3.87 -13.90
N LEU A 434 -30.18 3.78 -12.57
CA LEU A 434 -30.76 4.84 -11.74
C LEU A 434 -29.97 6.15 -11.85
N LEU A 435 -28.65 6.08 -11.92
CA LEU A 435 -27.78 7.25 -12.02
C LEU A 435 -28.07 8.08 -13.28
N HIS A 436 -28.43 7.43 -14.39
CA HIS A 436 -28.72 8.10 -15.67
C HIS A 436 -30.13 8.71 -15.75
N LEU A 437 -31.00 8.50 -14.76
CA LEU A 437 -32.34 9.08 -14.75
C LEU A 437 -32.33 10.57 -14.38
N HIS A 438 -31.38 11.00 -13.55
CA HIS A 438 -31.29 12.39 -13.14
C HIS A 438 -29.86 12.79 -12.78
N ASN A 439 -29.43 13.97 -13.26
CA ASN A 439 -28.05 14.42 -13.17
C ASN A 439 -27.90 15.49 -12.06
N SER A 440 -28.02 15.07 -10.79
CA SER A 440 -27.77 15.96 -9.66
C SER A 440 -26.99 15.27 -8.54
N MET A 441 -26.21 16.03 -7.81
CA MET A 441 -25.41 15.56 -6.67
C MET A 441 -26.31 14.88 -5.60
N ILE A 442 -27.46 15.47 -5.31
CA ILE A 442 -28.43 14.94 -4.33
C ILE A 442 -28.98 13.59 -4.79
N TRP A 443 -29.27 13.48 -6.11
CA TRP A 443 -29.73 12.23 -6.69
C TRP A 443 -28.65 11.12 -6.59
N THR A 444 -27.41 11.45 -6.85
CA THR A 444 -26.31 10.49 -6.74
C THR A 444 -26.15 9.99 -5.31
N ILE A 445 -26.20 10.88 -4.30
CA ILE A 445 -26.18 10.49 -2.89
C ILE A 445 -27.35 9.57 -2.55
N PHE A 446 -28.57 9.90 -3.03
CA PHE A 446 -29.74 9.07 -2.85
C PHE A 446 -29.56 7.68 -3.48
N CYS A 447 -29.02 7.59 -4.70
CA CYS A 447 -28.70 6.33 -5.36
C CYS A 447 -27.67 5.50 -4.58
N ILE A 448 -26.65 6.13 -3.99
CA ILE A 448 -25.67 5.45 -3.13
C ILE A 448 -26.37 4.83 -1.91
N CYS A 449 -27.21 5.58 -1.23
CA CYS A 449 -27.95 5.09 -0.04
C CYS A 449 -28.86 3.91 -0.41
N ILE A 450 -29.61 4.03 -1.52
CA ILE A 450 -30.47 2.94 -2.02
C ILE A 450 -29.62 1.71 -2.36
N SER A 451 -28.48 1.89 -3.03
CA SER A 451 -27.61 0.78 -3.43
C SER A 451 -27.11 -0.01 -2.23
N LEU A 452 -26.76 0.66 -1.13
CA LEU A 452 -26.35 -0.01 0.10
C LEU A 452 -27.49 -0.84 0.71
N ILE A 453 -28.70 -0.31 0.73
CA ILE A 453 -29.88 -1.02 1.25
C ILE A 453 -30.21 -2.21 0.33
N LEU A 454 -30.27 -1.98 -0.97
CA LEU A 454 -30.57 -3.04 -1.95
C LEU A 454 -29.54 -4.16 -1.92
N TYR A 455 -28.26 -3.85 -1.72
CA TYR A 455 -27.21 -4.87 -1.59
C TYR A 455 -27.51 -5.81 -0.41
N LEU A 456 -27.85 -5.26 0.75
CA LEU A 456 -28.20 -6.07 1.93
C LEU A 456 -29.47 -6.89 1.70
N VAL A 457 -30.48 -6.31 1.02
CA VAL A 457 -31.73 -7.01 0.68
C VAL A 457 -31.46 -8.15 -0.29
N VAL A 458 -30.73 -7.92 -1.38
CA VAL A 458 -30.39 -8.96 -2.37
C VAL A 458 -29.54 -10.05 -1.72
N LEU A 459 -28.59 -9.68 -0.86
CA LEU A 459 -27.75 -10.64 -0.16
C LEU A 459 -28.55 -11.50 0.83
N TYR A 460 -29.58 -10.93 1.46
CA TYR A 460 -30.49 -11.65 2.36
C TYR A 460 -31.32 -12.75 1.65
N LEU A 461 -31.48 -12.69 0.32
CA LEU A 461 -32.13 -13.73 -0.46
C LEU A 461 -31.30 -15.03 -0.58
N PHE A 462 -29.99 -14.95 -0.31
CA PHE A 462 -29.13 -16.12 -0.30
C PHE A 462 -29.13 -16.80 1.08
N PRO A 463 -29.58 -18.06 1.20
CA PRO A 463 -29.76 -18.72 2.50
C PRO A 463 -28.50 -18.75 3.38
N THR A 464 -27.34 -18.96 2.78
CA THR A 464 -26.05 -18.99 3.50
C THR A 464 -25.67 -17.62 4.06
N GLU A 465 -25.93 -16.53 3.34
CA GLU A 465 -25.56 -15.17 3.70
C GLU A 465 -26.55 -14.58 4.71
N ARG A 466 -27.81 -15.00 4.63
CA ARG A 466 -28.84 -14.63 5.60
C ARG A 466 -28.42 -14.96 7.03
N ILE A 467 -27.82 -16.15 7.25
CA ILE A 467 -27.34 -16.58 8.57
C ILE A 467 -26.22 -15.67 9.08
N ILE A 468 -25.33 -15.22 8.18
CA ILE A 468 -24.24 -14.32 8.54
C ILE A 468 -24.78 -12.93 8.91
N LEU A 469 -25.69 -12.39 8.10
CA LEU A 469 -26.30 -11.10 8.34
C LEU A 469 -27.09 -11.07 9.65
N THR A 470 -27.87 -12.13 9.94
CA THR A 470 -28.62 -12.21 11.22
C THR A 470 -27.68 -12.25 12.43
N LYS A 471 -26.58 -13.01 12.37
CA LYS A 471 -25.57 -13.04 13.46
C LYS A 471 -24.89 -11.68 13.67
N ILE A 472 -24.55 -10.98 12.58
CA ILE A 472 -23.98 -9.64 12.67
C ILE A 472 -25.00 -8.68 13.31
N TRP A 473 -26.26 -8.72 12.88
CA TRP A 473 -27.32 -7.88 13.42
C TRP A 473 -27.57 -8.13 14.92
N GLU A 474 -27.66 -9.39 15.33
CA GLU A 474 -27.79 -9.77 16.75
C GLU A 474 -26.61 -9.27 17.58
N SER A 475 -25.39 -9.37 17.05
CA SER A 475 -24.19 -8.89 17.75
C SER A 475 -24.17 -7.38 17.94
N VAL A 476 -24.69 -6.62 16.96
CA VAL A 476 -24.83 -5.15 17.04
C VAL A 476 -25.91 -4.77 18.06
N LEU A 477 -27.08 -5.44 18.02
CA LEU A 477 -28.17 -5.19 18.98
C LEU A 477 -27.75 -5.49 20.43
N LEU A 478 -26.98 -6.56 20.65
CA LEU A 478 -26.47 -6.89 21.97
C LEU A 478 -25.48 -5.86 22.51
N ARG A 479 -24.70 -5.24 21.64
CA ARG A 479 -23.80 -4.13 22.02
C ARG A 479 -24.55 -2.85 22.36
N LEU A 480 -25.54 -2.49 21.53
CA LEU A 480 -26.38 -1.32 21.77
C LEU A 480 -27.23 -1.43 23.05
N LYS A 481 -27.57 -2.64 23.49
CA LYS A 481 -28.29 -2.87 24.75
C LYS A 481 -27.35 -2.84 25.99
N ARG A 482 -26.02 -2.88 25.79
CA ARG A 482 -25.03 -2.84 26.87
C ARG A 482 -24.36 -1.47 27.03
N SER A 483 -24.52 -0.55 26.07
CA SER A 483 -24.14 0.87 26.14
C SER A 483 -25.33 1.70 26.66
#